data_50f36856f896177e84d6d3e838b95ad2
#
_entry.id   50f36856f896177e84d6d3e838b95ad2
#
_cell.length_a   1.000
_cell.length_b   1.000
_cell.length_c   1.000
_cell.angle_alpha   90.00
_cell.angle_beta   90.00
_cell.angle_gamma   90.00
#
_symmetry.space_group_name_H-M   'P 1'
#
loop_
_entity.id
_entity.type
_entity.pdbx_description
1 polymer ?
#
loop_
_entity_poly.entity_id
_entity_poly.type
_entity_poly.pdbx_seq_one_letter_code
_entity_poly.pdbx_strand_id
1 'polypeptide(L)'
;MSSENALYNPPAEFAAKAKVSGMEAYLAMCKKAEQDYEGYWAEHARRLLSWKKPFTKVLNDSAAPFFKWFEDGTLNASYNCLDRNVERGLGDKTALIFEADGGEVTRVSYSQLLAKTCQMANGLKSLGIKKGDRVIIYISMSIDGVAAMQACARIGATHSVVFGGFSAQSLRDRIEDTGAVAVITADHQVRRSEEHTSELQSHHDLVCRLLL
;
A
#
# COMPACT_ATOMS: atom_id res chain seq x y z
N MET A 1 26.52 -21.82 23.97
CA MET A 1 25.24 -22.54 23.83
C MET A 1 24.23 -21.51 23.37
N SER A 2 23.82 -21.55 22.12
CA SER A 2 22.87 -20.59 21.56
C SER A 2 21.47 -20.88 22.09
N SER A 3 20.78 -19.83 22.51
CA SER A 3 19.44 -19.86 23.07
C SER A 3 18.35 -20.07 22.00
N GLU A 4 18.54 -21.02 21.11
CA GLU A 4 17.67 -21.26 19.95
C GLU A 4 16.22 -21.65 20.28
N ASN A 5 15.89 -21.85 21.56
CA ASN A 5 14.54 -22.20 22.01
C ASN A 5 13.99 -21.30 23.13
N ALA A 6 14.44 -20.06 23.23
CA ALA A 6 13.89 -19.14 24.22
C ALA A 6 12.47 -18.69 23.81
N LEU A 7 11.46 -19.04 24.61
CA LEU A 7 10.09 -18.56 24.44
C LEU A 7 9.95 -17.18 25.08
N TYR A 8 9.57 -16.21 24.28
CA TYR A 8 9.30 -14.84 24.74
C TYR A 8 7.78 -14.63 24.83
N ASN A 9 7.25 -14.66 26.05
CA ASN A 9 5.85 -14.38 26.26
C ASN A 9 5.55 -12.89 26.11
N PRO A 10 4.42 -12.49 25.50
CA PRO A 10 4.02 -11.10 25.43
C PRO A 10 3.69 -10.57 26.83
N PRO A 11 3.89 -9.26 27.11
CA PRO A 11 3.46 -8.64 28.35
C PRO A 11 1.98 -8.90 28.63
N ALA A 12 1.62 -9.20 29.89
CA ALA A 12 0.24 -9.55 30.27
C ALA A 12 -0.76 -8.43 29.91
N GLU A 13 -0.40 -7.17 30.09
CA GLU A 13 -1.25 -6.03 29.71
C GLU A 13 -1.51 -5.94 28.20
N PHE A 14 -0.51 -6.29 27.39
CA PHE A 14 -0.67 -6.34 25.94
C PHE A 14 -1.60 -7.47 25.53
N ALA A 15 -1.39 -8.66 26.09
CA ALA A 15 -2.23 -9.82 25.83
C ALA A 15 -3.69 -9.59 26.24
N ALA A 16 -3.93 -8.95 27.40
CA ALA A 16 -5.27 -8.64 27.89
C ALA A 16 -6.04 -7.66 27.01
N LYS A 17 -5.34 -6.75 26.29
CA LYS A 17 -5.95 -5.77 25.38
C LYS A 17 -6.08 -6.28 23.95
N ALA A 18 -5.52 -7.44 23.63
CA ALA A 18 -5.57 -8.01 22.28
C ALA A 18 -7.01 -8.44 21.93
N LYS A 19 -7.45 -8.16 20.69
CA LYS A 19 -8.76 -8.59 20.18
C LYS A 19 -8.89 -10.11 20.07
N VAL A 20 -7.78 -10.79 19.84
CA VAL A 20 -7.63 -12.23 19.86
C VAL A 20 -6.55 -12.51 20.89
N SER A 21 -6.92 -13.02 22.05
CA SER A 21 -6.01 -13.26 23.15
C SER A 21 -5.91 -14.75 23.44
N GLY A 22 -4.69 -15.26 23.39
CA GLY A 22 -4.37 -16.65 23.63
C GLY A 22 -4.59 -17.59 22.44
N MET A 23 -3.98 -18.77 22.55
CA MET A 23 -4.00 -19.79 21.49
C MET A 23 -5.39 -20.37 21.26
N GLU A 24 -6.19 -20.51 22.31
CA GLU A 24 -7.55 -21.03 22.22
C GLU A 24 -8.44 -20.17 21.32
N ALA A 25 -8.43 -18.84 21.52
CA ALA A 25 -9.18 -17.90 20.69
C ALA A 25 -8.71 -17.93 19.23
N TYR A 26 -7.41 -18.04 19.01
CA TYR A 26 -6.85 -18.17 17.67
C TYR A 26 -7.30 -19.47 16.99
N LEU A 27 -7.20 -20.61 17.66
CA LEU A 27 -7.61 -21.91 17.12
C LEU A 27 -9.12 -21.95 16.86
N ALA A 28 -9.94 -21.29 17.69
CA ALA A 28 -11.37 -21.18 17.44
C ALA A 28 -11.67 -20.41 16.12
N MET A 29 -10.91 -19.35 15.84
CA MET A 29 -11.00 -18.63 14.56
C MET A 29 -10.58 -19.51 13.38
N CYS A 30 -9.47 -20.25 13.50
CA CYS A 30 -9.04 -21.19 12.46
C CYS A 30 -10.12 -22.23 12.16
N LYS A 31 -10.66 -22.85 13.21
CA LYS A 31 -11.75 -23.84 13.09
C LYS A 31 -12.99 -23.26 12.41
N LYS A 32 -13.38 -22.02 12.73
CA LYS A 32 -14.49 -21.33 12.06
C LYS A 32 -14.21 -21.17 10.56
N ALA A 33 -12.99 -20.76 10.20
CA ALA A 33 -12.59 -20.62 8.81
C ALA A 33 -12.54 -21.96 8.05
N GLU A 34 -12.13 -23.05 8.71
CA GLU A 34 -12.13 -24.41 8.13
C GLU A 34 -13.54 -24.94 7.88
N GLN A 35 -14.47 -24.67 8.79
CA GLN A 35 -15.85 -25.16 8.72
C GLN A 35 -16.68 -24.46 7.63
N ASP A 36 -16.46 -23.16 7.42
CA ASP A 36 -17.14 -22.37 6.41
C ASP A 36 -16.17 -21.31 5.87
N TYR A 37 -15.32 -21.73 4.95
CA TYR A 37 -14.24 -20.91 4.41
C TYR A 37 -14.77 -19.67 3.67
N GLU A 38 -15.72 -19.84 2.78
CA GLU A 38 -16.28 -18.72 2.03
C GLU A 38 -17.09 -17.79 2.93
N GLY A 39 -17.94 -18.32 3.80
CA GLY A 39 -18.72 -17.51 4.73
C GLY A 39 -17.87 -16.73 5.69
N TYR A 40 -16.77 -17.31 6.19
CA TYR A 40 -15.80 -16.63 7.04
C TYR A 40 -15.18 -15.39 6.36
N TRP A 41 -14.69 -15.55 5.16
CA TRP A 41 -14.10 -14.44 4.41
C TRP A 41 -15.13 -13.42 3.92
N ALA A 42 -16.34 -13.87 3.58
CA ALA A 42 -17.44 -12.99 3.21
C ALA A 42 -17.86 -12.07 4.37
N GLU A 43 -17.98 -12.63 5.59
CA GLU A 43 -18.27 -11.86 6.81
C GLU A 43 -17.20 -10.77 7.03
N HIS A 44 -15.93 -11.17 6.97
CA HIS A 44 -14.81 -10.24 7.15
C HIS A 44 -14.76 -9.15 6.08
N ALA A 45 -14.93 -9.52 4.81
CA ALA A 45 -14.93 -8.57 3.70
C ALA A 45 -16.07 -7.56 3.79
N ARG A 46 -17.28 -7.97 4.20
CA ARG A 46 -18.42 -7.05 4.40
C ARG A 46 -18.21 -6.15 5.62
N ARG A 47 -17.62 -6.66 6.69
CA ARG A 47 -17.41 -5.92 7.94
C ARG A 47 -16.24 -4.95 7.87
N LEU A 48 -15.15 -5.33 7.20
CA LEU A 48 -13.90 -4.60 7.23
C LEU A 48 -13.70 -3.66 6.05
N LEU A 49 -14.39 -3.87 4.93
CA LEU A 49 -14.22 -3.10 3.70
C LEU A 49 -15.49 -2.32 3.35
N SER A 50 -15.28 -1.14 2.78
CA SER A 50 -16.36 -0.33 2.21
C SER A 50 -16.43 -0.61 0.70
N TRP A 51 -17.54 -1.19 0.28
CA TRP A 51 -17.77 -1.59 -1.10
C TRP A 51 -18.59 -0.53 -1.83
N LYS A 52 -18.16 -0.14 -3.04
CA LYS A 52 -18.96 0.70 -3.94
C LYS A 52 -20.10 -0.13 -4.55
N LYS A 53 -19.81 -1.35 -4.97
CA LYS A 53 -20.77 -2.37 -5.35
C LYS A 53 -20.49 -3.59 -4.51
N PRO A 54 -21.42 -4.01 -3.62
CA PRO A 54 -21.25 -5.23 -2.84
C PRO A 54 -21.08 -6.46 -3.75
N PHE A 55 -20.27 -7.41 -3.32
CA PHE A 55 -20.12 -8.69 -4.01
C PHE A 55 -21.26 -9.64 -3.66
N THR A 56 -21.58 -10.54 -4.58
CA THR A 56 -22.48 -11.69 -4.36
C THR A 56 -21.69 -13.00 -4.41
N LYS A 57 -20.65 -13.07 -5.24
CA LYS A 57 -19.78 -14.24 -5.37
C LYS A 57 -18.51 -14.06 -4.53
N VAL A 58 -18.28 -14.99 -3.62
CA VAL A 58 -17.14 -14.90 -2.68
C VAL A 58 -15.86 -15.41 -3.33
N LEU A 59 -15.88 -16.66 -3.80
CA LEU A 59 -14.75 -17.32 -4.44
C LEU A 59 -15.16 -17.89 -5.78
N ASN A 60 -14.31 -17.73 -6.77
CA ASN A 60 -14.38 -18.43 -8.03
C ASN A 60 -13.08 -19.22 -8.25
N ASP A 61 -13.17 -20.52 -8.13
CA ASP A 61 -12.08 -21.49 -8.27
C ASP A 61 -12.13 -22.27 -9.58
N SER A 62 -13.09 -21.95 -10.47
CA SER A 62 -13.31 -22.67 -11.73
C SER A 62 -12.10 -22.69 -12.68
N ALA A 63 -11.15 -21.76 -12.49
CA ALA A 63 -9.92 -21.67 -13.26
C ALA A 63 -8.67 -21.87 -12.38
N ALA A 64 -8.75 -22.76 -11.39
CA ALA A 64 -7.60 -23.07 -10.53
C ALA A 64 -6.34 -23.39 -11.36
N PRO A 65 -5.15 -22.90 -10.96
CA PRO A 65 -4.83 -22.20 -9.72
C PRO A 65 -5.09 -20.69 -9.71
N PHE A 66 -5.75 -20.13 -10.72
CA PHE A 66 -6.05 -18.72 -10.85
C PHE A 66 -7.37 -18.37 -10.17
N PHE A 67 -7.35 -18.27 -8.86
CA PHE A 67 -8.51 -17.96 -8.03
C PHE A 67 -8.93 -16.49 -8.15
N LYS A 68 -10.25 -16.23 -8.17
CA LYS A 68 -10.81 -14.89 -8.12
C LYS A 68 -11.68 -14.72 -6.88
N TRP A 69 -11.39 -13.70 -6.10
CA TRP A 69 -12.14 -13.36 -4.90
C TRP A 69 -13.02 -12.14 -5.16
N PHE A 70 -14.28 -12.21 -4.73
CA PHE A 70 -15.22 -11.08 -4.78
C PHE A 70 -15.32 -10.43 -6.18
N GLU A 71 -15.25 -11.22 -7.24
CA GLU A 71 -15.03 -10.75 -8.61
C GLU A 71 -16.13 -9.83 -9.16
N ASP A 72 -17.37 -9.92 -8.64
CA ASP A 72 -18.50 -9.08 -9.02
C ASP A 72 -18.68 -7.84 -8.12
N GLY A 73 -17.86 -7.72 -7.07
CA GLY A 73 -17.80 -6.56 -6.21
C GLY A 73 -16.85 -5.47 -6.75
N THR A 74 -17.06 -4.22 -6.34
CA THR A 74 -16.14 -3.14 -6.65
C THR A 74 -15.85 -2.30 -5.41
N LEU A 75 -14.58 -1.94 -5.23
CA LEU A 75 -14.13 -1.03 -4.19
C LEU A 75 -12.94 -0.21 -4.71
N ASN A 76 -12.57 0.82 -3.96
CA ASN A 76 -11.32 1.54 -4.17
C ASN A 76 -10.44 1.38 -2.92
N ALA A 77 -9.19 0.94 -3.11
CA ALA A 77 -8.29 0.70 -2.00
C ALA A 77 -7.91 2.01 -1.28
N SER A 78 -7.64 3.08 -2.03
CA SER A 78 -7.33 4.40 -1.45
C SER A 78 -8.48 4.96 -0.63
N TYR A 79 -9.74 4.84 -1.11
CA TYR A 79 -10.92 5.20 -0.34
C TYR A 79 -10.98 4.43 0.99
N ASN A 80 -10.73 3.13 0.94
CA ASN A 80 -10.72 2.28 2.13
C ASN A 80 -9.62 2.63 3.11
N CYS A 81 -8.46 3.10 2.62
CA CYS A 81 -7.34 3.50 3.48
C CYS A 81 -7.51 4.91 4.05
N LEU A 82 -8.07 5.85 3.30
CA LEU A 82 -8.04 7.28 3.62
C LEU A 82 -9.44 7.87 3.84
N ASP A 83 -10.24 8.00 2.78
CA ASP A 83 -11.49 8.76 2.78
C ASP A 83 -12.44 8.30 3.87
N ARG A 84 -12.71 7.02 3.96
CA ARG A 84 -13.64 6.47 4.97
C ARG A 84 -13.19 6.71 6.41
N ASN A 85 -11.88 6.86 6.64
CA ASN A 85 -11.39 7.17 7.99
C ASN A 85 -11.64 8.63 8.33
N VAL A 86 -11.48 9.54 7.36
CA VAL A 86 -11.86 10.95 7.52
C VAL A 86 -13.36 11.08 7.73
N GLU A 87 -14.18 10.39 6.92
CA GLU A 87 -15.65 10.38 7.05
C GLU A 87 -16.14 9.83 8.40
N ARG A 88 -15.36 8.94 9.03
CA ARG A 88 -15.61 8.40 10.39
C ARG A 88 -15.15 9.33 11.51
N GLY A 89 -14.69 10.54 11.21
CA GLY A 89 -14.22 11.52 12.18
C GLY A 89 -12.79 11.28 12.68
N LEU A 90 -11.99 10.46 11.97
CA LEU A 90 -10.60 10.20 12.31
C LEU A 90 -9.62 11.08 11.52
N GLY A 91 -10.11 12.18 10.93
CA GLY A 91 -9.31 13.06 10.07
C GLY A 91 -8.04 13.59 10.75
N ASP A 92 -8.14 13.97 12.02
CA ASP A 92 -7.03 14.55 12.79
C ASP A 92 -6.13 13.48 13.42
N LYS A 93 -6.52 12.20 13.36
CA LYS A 93 -5.69 11.11 13.86
C LYS A 93 -4.43 10.97 12.99
N THR A 94 -3.29 10.75 13.63
CA THR A 94 -2.03 10.46 12.93
C THR A 94 -2.17 9.20 12.07
N ALA A 95 -1.98 9.37 10.77
CA ALA A 95 -1.97 8.30 9.78
C ALA A 95 -0.56 7.76 9.55
N LEU A 96 0.45 8.66 9.52
CA LEU A 96 1.84 8.32 9.31
C LEU A 96 2.71 9.01 10.35
N ILE A 97 3.74 8.31 10.80
CA ILE A 97 4.87 8.84 11.52
C ILE A 97 6.10 8.55 10.66
N PHE A 98 6.74 9.59 10.18
CA PHE A 98 7.96 9.48 9.38
C PHE A 98 9.14 10.01 10.19
N GLU A 99 10.16 9.19 10.31
CA GLU A 99 11.44 9.55 10.91
C GLU A 99 12.50 9.57 9.81
N ALA A 100 13.07 10.73 9.57
CA ALA A 100 14.13 10.93 8.60
C ALA A 100 15.48 10.41 9.13
N ASP A 101 16.44 10.16 8.24
CA ASP A 101 17.81 9.72 8.59
C ASP A 101 18.50 10.67 9.58
N GLY A 102 18.14 11.96 9.57
CA GLY A 102 18.62 12.97 10.54
C GLY A 102 17.93 12.93 11.90
N GLY A 103 16.96 12.01 12.11
CA GLY A 103 16.20 11.90 13.35
C GLY A 103 15.02 12.85 13.47
N GLU A 104 14.72 13.64 12.44
CA GLU A 104 13.54 14.48 12.41
C GLU A 104 12.29 13.64 12.26
N VAL A 105 11.29 13.88 13.13
CA VAL A 105 10.03 13.14 13.15
C VAL A 105 8.88 14.00 12.65
N THR A 106 8.29 13.61 11.54
CA THR A 106 7.09 14.24 10.96
C THR A 106 5.85 13.36 11.20
N ARG A 107 4.76 13.99 11.67
CA ARG A 107 3.45 13.33 11.85
C ARG A 107 2.47 13.89 10.84
N VAL A 108 1.81 12.99 10.12
CA VAL A 108 0.81 13.34 9.09
C VAL A 108 -0.53 12.73 9.49
N SER A 109 -1.57 13.57 9.54
CA SER A 109 -2.93 13.10 9.83
C SER A 109 -3.59 12.45 8.61
N TYR A 110 -4.71 11.74 8.82
CA TYR A 110 -5.49 11.18 7.72
C TYR A 110 -5.99 12.25 6.74
N SER A 111 -6.44 13.41 7.24
CA SER A 111 -6.87 14.52 6.38
C SER A 111 -5.74 15.08 5.54
N GLN A 112 -4.56 15.26 6.13
CA GLN A 112 -3.37 15.74 5.41
C GLN A 112 -2.90 14.74 4.34
N LEU A 113 -2.85 13.46 4.68
CA LEU A 113 -2.45 12.42 3.73
C LEU A 113 -3.48 12.29 2.59
N LEU A 114 -4.78 12.39 2.89
CA LEU A 114 -5.83 12.40 1.88
C LEU A 114 -5.67 13.59 0.92
N ALA A 115 -5.46 14.80 1.44
CA ALA A 115 -5.25 15.99 0.62
C ALA A 115 -4.05 15.84 -0.32
N LYS A 116 -2.91 15.38 0.21
CA LYS A 116 -1.69 15.12 -0.57
C LYS A 116 -1.91 14.04 -1.64
N THR A 117 -2.59 12.96 -1.28
CA THR A 117 -2.96 11.89 -2.22
C THR A 117 -3.87 12.40 -3.34
N CYS A 118 -4.86 13.23 -3.05
CA CYS A 118 -5.74 13.81 -4.05
C CYS A 118 -5.00 14.76 -4.99
N GLN A 119 -4.10 15.59 -4.46
CA GLN A 119 -3.26 16.49 -5.25
C GLN A 119 -2.40 15.69 -6.24
N MET A 120 -1.70 14.65 -5.76
CA MET A 120 -0.88 13.79 -6.59
C MET A 120 -1.70 13.01 -7.63
N ALA A 121 -2.87 12.49 -7.24
CA ALA A 121 -3.77 11.81 -8.16
C ALA A 121 -4.25 12.73 -9.30
N ASN A 122 -4.52 13.99 -9.00
CA ASN A 122 -4.87 14.99 -10.02
C ASN A 122 -3.68 15.30 -10.93
N GLY A 123 -2.47 15.40 -10.38
CA GLY A 123 -1.23 15.53 -11.16
C GLY A 123 -1.06 14.36 -12.15
N LEU A 124 -1.20 13.11 -11.67
CA LEU A 124 -1.13 11.92 -12.52
C LEU A 124 -2.18 11.97 -13.64
N LYS A 125 -3.41 12.35 -13.33
CA LYS A 125 -4.48 12.50 -14.34
C LYS A 125 -4.16 13.59 -15.37
N SER A 126 -3.59 14.73 -14.97
CA SER A 126 -3.21 15.79 -15.89
C SER A 126 -2.12 15.37 -16.87
N LEU A 127 -1.30 14.40 -16.49
CA LEU A 127 -0.30 13.74 -17.33
C LEU A 127 -0.87 12.62 -18.21
N GLY A 128 -2.19 12.40 -18.17
CA GLY A 128 -2.86 11.39 -18.98
C GLY A 128 -2.90 9.99 -18.38
N ILE A 129 -2.42 9.79 -17.15
CA ILE A 129 -2.48 8.49 -16.47
C ILE A 129 -3.92 8.14 -16.12
N LYS A 130 -4.33 6.94 -16.45
CA LYS A 130 -5.71 6.45 -16.31
C LYS A 130 -5.76 5.05 -15.69
N LYS A 131 -6.97 4.61 -15.40
CA LYS A 131 -7.21 3.25 -14.89
C LYS A 131 -6.61 2.19 -15.82
N GLY A 132 -5.86 1.26 -15.23
CA GLY A 132 -5.20 0.16 -15.93
C GLY A 132 -3.77 0.49 -16.38
N ASP A 133 -3.35 1.74 -16.35
CA ASP A 133 -1.96 2.10 -16.59
C ASP A 133 -1.05 1.60 -15.47
N ARG A 134 0.22 1.40 -15.78
CA ARG A 134 1.25 0.95 -14.83
C ARG A 134 2.23 2.09 -14.57
N VAL A 135 2.53 2.31 -13.30
CA VAL A 135 3.39 3.39 -12.81
C VAL A 135 4.49 2.78 -11.93
N ILE A 136 5.73 3.10 -12.21
CA ILE A 136 6.85 2.76 -11.31
C ILE A 136 6.99 3.88 -10.28
N ILE A 137 7.18 3.50 -9.01
CA ILE A 137 7.50 4.41 -7.92
C ILE A 137 8.92 4.10 -7.47
N TYR A 138 9.88 4.95 -7.85
CA TYR A 138 11.30 4.81 -7.56
C TYR A 138 11.78 6.00 -6.73
N ILE A 139 11.45 5.96 -5.46
CA ILE A 139 11.87 6.96 -4.47
C ILE A 139 12.24 6.26 -3.15
N SER A 140 13.00 6.96 -2.31
CA SER A 140 13.25 6.48 -0.94
C SER A 140 11.96 6.45 -0.12
N MET A 141 12.01 5.75 1.03
CA MET A 141 10.89 5.75 1.97
C MET A 141 10.59 7.17 2.41
N SER A 142 9.38 7.64 2.11
CA SER A 142 8.95 9.01 2.37
C SER A 142 7.43 9.11 2.45
N ILE A 143 6.93 10.22 2.96
CA ILE A 143 5.51 10.55 2.96
C ILE A 143 4.97 10.62 1.50
N ASP A 144 5.79 11.14 0.59
CA ASP A 144 5.46 11.25 -0.83
C ASP A 144 5.34 9.88 -1.50
N GLY A 145 6.17 8.91 -1.12
CA GLY A 145 6.07 7.53 -1.58
C GLY A 145 4.74 6.89 -1.21
N VAL A 146 4.28 7.10 0.03
CA VAL A 146 2.98 6.60 0.47
C VAL A 146 1.84 7.30 -0.28
N ALA A 147 1.93 8.63 -0.45
CA ALA A 147 0.93 9.39 -1.20
C ALA A 147 0.87 8.95 -2.68
N ALA A 148 2.01 8.65 -3.31
CA ALA A 148 2.09 8.14 -4.68
C ALA A 148 1.40 6.78 -4.84
N MET A 149 1.65 5.84 -3.93
CA MET A 149 0.96 4.54 -3.92
C MET A 149 -0.56 4.71 -3.82
N GLN A 150 -1.01 5.56 -2.88
CA GLN A 150 -2.43 5.83 -2.66
C GLN A 150 -3.05 6.59 -3.85
N ALA A 151 -2.30 7.50 -4.49
CA ALA A 151 -2.76 8.23 -5.68
C ALA A 151 -2.98 7.31 -6.88
N CYS A 152 -2.05 6.39 -7.15
CA CYS A 152 -2.21 5.37 -8.17
C CYS A 152 -3.45 4.50 -7.91
N ALA A 153 -3.59 3.98 -6.69
CA ALA A 153 -4.76 3.18 -6.31
C ALA A 153 -6.07 3.97 -6.44
N ARG A 154 -6.05 5.28 -6.12
CA ARG A 154 -7.22 6.16 -6.21
C ARG A 154 -7.75 6.29 -7.62
N ILE A 155 -6.89 6.46 -8.60
CA ILE A 155 -7.27 6.56 -10.03
C ILE A 155 -7.41 5.21 -10.73
N GLY A 156 -7.10 4.11 -10.04
CA GLY A 156 -7.16 2.75 -10.58
C GLY A 156 -5.98 2.38 -11.46
N ALA A 157 -4.85 3.10 -11.35
CA ALA A 157 -3.58 2.72 -11.95
C ALA A 157 -2.88 1.68 -11.08
N THR A 158 -2.22 0.73 -11.71
CA THR A 158 -1.37 -0.24 -11.02
C THR A 158 0.00 0.40 -10.75
N HIS A 159 0.55 0.22 -9.56
CA HIS A 159 1.90 0.70 -9.27
C HIS A 159 2.84 -0.43 -8.87
N SER A 160 4.11 -0.26 -9.17
CA SER A 160 5.21 -1.11 -8.71
C SER A 160 6.24 -0.24 -7.99
N VAL A 161 6.47 -0.55 -6.72
CA VAL A 161 7.47 0.16 -5.92
C VAL A 161 8.81 -0.49 -6.11
N VAL A 162 9.79 0.30 -6.51
CA VAL A 162 11.17 -0.12 -6.70
C VAL A 162 12.02 0.51 -5.61
N PHE A 163 12.80 -0.31 -4.93
CA PHE A 163 13.69 0.15 -3.88
C PHE A 163 14.71 1.16 -4.43
N GLY A 164 14.81 2.35 -3.81
CA GLY A 164 15.63 3.46 -4.26
C GLY A 164 17.14 3.22 -4.31
N GLY A 165 17.61 2.04 -3.90
CA GLY A 165 19.02 1.61 -3.99
C GLY A 165 19.30 0.64 -5.15
N PHE A 166 18.32 0.37 -6.02
CA PHE A 166 18.56 -0.49 -7.18
C PHE A 166 19.31 0.25 -8.27
N SER A 167 20.11 -0.50 -9.06
CA SER A 167 20.84 0.02 -10.21
C SER A 167 19.91 0.49 -11.32
N ALA A 168 20.38 1.38 -12.17
CA ALA A 168 19.66 1.86 -13.36
C ALA A 168 19.20 0.69 -14.27
N GLN A 169 20.03 -0.35 -14.41
CA GLN A 169 19.68 -1.54 -15.18
C GLN A 169 18.48 -2.28 -14.57
N SER A 170 18.48 -2.48 -13.25
CA SER A 170 17.40 -3.14 -12.55
C SER A 170 16.08 -2.34 -12.61
N LEU A 171 16.17 -1.02 -12.62
CA LEU A 171 15.01 -0.14 -12.82
C LEU A 171 14.47 -0.26 -14.25
N ARG A 172 15.35 -0.24 -15.24
CA ARG A 172 15.01 -0.41 -16.65
C ARG A 172 14.29 -1.73 -16.91
N ASP A 173 14.85 -2.83 -16.43
CA ASP A 173 14.26 -4.17 -16.59
C ASP A 173 12.82 -4.21 -16.03
N ARG A 174 12.56 -3.54 -14.90
CA ARG A 174 11.22 -3.46 -14.30
C ARG A 174 10.27 -2.60 -15.12
N ILE A 175 10.74 -1.47 -15.68
CA ILE A 175 9.94 -0.61 -16.56
C ILE A 175 9.51 -1.39 -17.80
N GLU A 176 10.46 -2.10 -18.43
CA GLU A 176 10.22 -2.89 -19.64
C GLU A 176 9.27 -4.08 -19.35
N ASP A 177 9.54 -4.85 -18.28
CA ASP A 177 8.73 -6.01 -17.91
C ASP A 177 7.28 -5.64 -17.56
N THR A 178 7.08 -4.57 -16.80
CA THR A 178 5.73 -4.11 -16.46
C THR A 178 5.03 -3.36 -17.57
N GLY A 179 5.76 -2.87 -18.58
CA GLY A 179 5.25 -1.93 -19.59
C GLY A 179 4.73 -0.65 -18.93
N ALA A 180 5.50 -0.10 -17.99
CA ALA A 180 5.12 1.11 -17.28
C ALA A 180 5.09 2.32 -18.19
N VAL A 181 4.07 3.18 -18.01
CA VAL A 181 3.88 4.41 -18.81
C VAL A 181 4.39 5.66 -18.10
N ALA A 182 4.72 5.55 -16.81
CA ALA A 182 5.26 6.64 -16.01
C ALA A 182 6.17 6.12 -14.89
N VAL A 183 7.10 6.98 -14.48
CA VAL A 183 7.96 6.76 -13.30
C VAL A 183 7.82 7.98 -12.38
N ILE A 184 7.52 7.73 -11.12
CA ILE A 184 7.56 8.73 -10.06
C ILE A 184 8.90 8.59 -9.36
N THR A 185 9.67 9.67 -9.34
CA THR A 185 10.99 9.71 -8.68
C THR A 185 11.20 11.06 -8.00
N ALA A 186 12.19 11.16 -7.14
CA ALA A 186 12.66 12.40 -6.56
C ALA A 186 13.91 12.89 -7.29
N ASP A 187 14.14 14.18 -7.32
CA ASP A 187 15.35 14.82 -7.89
C ASP A 187 16.60 14.50 -7.09
N HIS A 188 16.46 14.40 -5.76
CA HIS A 188 17.50 13.97 -4.85
C HIS A 188 16.90 13.16 -3.69
N GLN A 189 17.71 12.38 -3.05
CA GLN A 189 17.34 11.64 -1.85
C GLN A 189 18.54 11.53 -0.91
N VAL A 190 18.27 11.72 0.38
CA VAL A 190 19.27 11.50 1.44
C VAL A 190 19.14 10.07 1.93
N ARG A 191 20.25 9.35 1.97
CA ARG A 191 20.30 7.98 2.46
C ARG A 191 21.62 7.75 3.18
N ARG A 192 21.58 7.30 4.42
CA ARG A 192 22.77 7.08 5.28
C ARG A 192 23.68 8.30 5.35
N SER A 193 23.08 9.48 5.49
CA SER A 193 23.78 10.78 5.51
C SER A 193 24.54 11.14 4.23
N GLU A 194 24.32 10.41 3.13
CA GLU A 194 24.84 10.75 1.82
C GLU A 194 23.70 11.23 0.90
N GLU A 195 23.94 12.34 0.18
CA GLU A 195 23.01 12.84 -0.81
C GLU A 195 23.23 12.09 -2.12
N HIS A 196 22.15 11.46 -2.61
CA HIS A 196 22.14 10.77 -3.91
C HIS A 196 21.24 11.55 -4.86
N THR A 197 21.82 12.08 -5.93
CA THR A 197 21.07 12.63 -7.05
C THR A 197 20.53 11.48 -7.91
N SER A 198 19.27 11.63 -8.35
CA SER A 198 18.64 10.67 -9.25
C SER A 198 19.16 10.90 -10.68
N GLU A 199 20.32 10.34 -11.01
CA GLU A 199 20.79 10.31 -12.40
C GLU A 199 19.97 9.32 -13.23
N LEU A 200 18.76 9.72 -13.59
CA LEU A 200 18.05 9.10 -14.70
C LEU A 200 18.65 9.64 -15.99
N GLN A 201 19.74 9.02 -16.46
CA GLN A 201 20.23 9.28 -17.81
C GLN A 201 19.15 8.88 -18.80
N SER A 202 18.55 9.87 -19.42
CA SER A 202 17.52 9.72 -20.43
C SER A 202 18.06 9.04 -21.67
N HIS A 203 17.67 7.79 -21.89
CA HIS A 203 17.61 7.25 -23.23
C HIS A 203 16.13 7.10 -23.60
N HIS A 204 15.68 8.08 -24.42
CA HIS A 204 14.46 8.09 -25.23
C HIS A 204 13.17 7.47 -24.66
N ASP A 205 12.17 8.35 -24.52
CA ASP A 205 10.73 8.17 -24.68
C ASP A 205 9.80 7.85 -23.49
N LEU A 206 10.23 7.72 -22.24
CA LEU A 206 9.29 7.51 -21.13
C LEU A 206 9.78 8.10 -19.80
N VAL A 207 9.95 9.41 -19.75
CA VAL A 207 10.18 10.08 -18.45
C VAL A 207 9.09 11.11 -18.21
N CYS A 208 8.04 10.69 -17.51
CA CYS A 208 7.15 11.63 -16.87
C CYS A 208 7.78 11.98 -15.51
N ARG A 209 8.54 13.08 -15.47
CA ARG A 209 9.07 13.66 -14.26
C ARG A 209 7.92 14.34 -13.52
N LEU A 210 7.31 13.69 -12.54
CA LEU A 210 6.65 14.39 -11.44
C LEU A 210 7.73 14.75 -10.44
N LEU A 211 8.31 15.94 -10.59
CA LEU A 211 9.08 16.58 -9.55
C LEU A 211 8.09 17.02 -8.47
N LEU A 212 8.22 16.47 -7.28
CA LEU A 212 7.52 16.91 -6.08
C LEU A 212 8.34 17.98 -5.37
#